data_88aa16d5b97f3788378bb9947571c0f7
#
_entry.id   88aa16d5b97f3788378bb9947571c0f7
#
_cell.length_a   1.000
_cell.length_b   1.000
_cell.length_c   1.000
_cell.angle_alpha   90.00
_cell.angle_beta   90.00
_cell.angle_gamma   90.00
#
_symmetry.space_group_name_H-M   'P 1'
#
loop_
_entity.id
_entity.type
_entity.pdbx_description
1 polymer ?
#
loop_
_entity_poly.entity_id
_entity_poly.type
_entity_poly.pdbx_seq_one_letter_code
_entity_poly.pdbx_strand_id
1 'polypeptide(L)'
;MSDTRERLAAWLEANEKPEIAIDYEPASKPLPVGASKLGGLPDVPADFVWPRHASTDDEGVTSERPLSFMAQFDLAELAAFDAAKLLPQAGHLAFFYDCDAQPWGFDPKDRGCARVLYFPPEAELSQAAPPEDLDDDFQIPVLKPVFSSAVSRPSREYLLDEDDEIDDDLAAEFWPEDTPDRCKLLGWPDMLQGAMEGECQLAGAMGVYCGRAVDLTADQERAFQAGVGDWILLLQLGTLETSDYEMMFGDCGHIFFWIRKQDLAERKFDDIWLILQCF
;
A
#
# COMPACT_ATOMS: atom_id res chain seq x y z
N MET A 1 20.59 26.76 14.47
CA MET A 1 21.04 25.68 13.55
C MET A 1 21.51 24.42 14.28
N SER A 2 22.47 24.44 15.23
CA SER A 2 22.87 23.21 15.96
C SER A 2 21.72 22.62 16.79
N ASP A 3 20.96 23.44 17.49
CA ASP A 3 19.85 23.03 18.35
C ASP A 3 18.66 22.45 17.53
N THR A 4 18.27 23.10 16.43
CA THR A 4 17.23 22.63 15.51
C THR A 4 17.61 21.28 14.90
N ARG A 5 18.84 21.13 14.45
CA ARG A 5 19.34 19.88 13.88
C ARG A 5 19.34 18.73 14.90
N GLU A 6 19.77 18.98 16.13
CA GLU A 6 19.76 17.98 17.20
C GLU A 6 18.35 17.58 17.60
N ARG A 7 17.42 18.54 17.69
CA ARG A 7 15.98 18.29 17.98
C ARG A 7 15.33 17.48 16.88
N LEU A 8 15.61 17.83 15.61
CA LEU A 8 15.08 17.10 14.45
C LEU A 8 15.62 15.67 14.39
N ALA A 9 16.94 15.48 14.60
CA ALA A 9 17.52 14.15 14.66
C ALA A 9 16.90 13.28 15.75
N ALA A 10 16.71 13.84 16.94
CA ALA A 10 16.08 13.13 18.06
C ALA A 10 14.60 12.81 17.80
N TRP A 11 13.86 13.73 17.15
CA TRP A 11 12.48 13.50 16.77
C TRP A 11 12.35 12.37 15.73
N LEU A 12 13.20 12.39 14.69
CA LEU A 12 13.23 11.33 13.68
C LEU A 12 13.56 9.98 14.29
N GLU A 13 14.59 9.89 15.13
CA GLU A 13 14.97 8.66 15.82
C GLU A 13 13.84 8.13 16.72
N ALA A 14 13.14 9.02 17.42
CA ALA A 14 12.02 8.65 18.29
C ALA A 14 10.78 8.17 17.51
N ASN A 15 10.67 8.52 16.22
CA ASN A 15 9.53 8.19 15.36
C ASN A 15 9.90 7.19 14.24
N GLU A 16 11.07 6.59 14.28
CA GLU A 16 11.44 5.51 13.38
C GLU A 16 10.49 4.33 13.48
N LYS A 17 10.15 3.74 12.34
CA LYS A 17 9.36 2.51 12.26
C LYS A 17 10.14 1.43 11.52
N PRO A 18 10.15 0.19 12.02
CA PRO A 18 10.68 -0.92 11.23
C PRO A 18 9.80 -1.16 10.00
N GLU A 19 10.44 -1.45 8.87
CA GLU A 19 9.80 -1.86 7.63
C GLU A 19 10.47 -3.10 7.06
N ILE A 20 9.81 -3.78 6.14
CA ILE A 20 10.39 -4.83 5.31
C ILE A 20 10.54 -4.26 3.92
N ALA A 21 11.76 -3.91 3.53
CA ALA A 21 12.06 -3.49 2.18
C ALA A 21 11.97 -4.69 1.23
N ILE A 22 11.43 -4.46 0.04
CA ILE A 22 11.19 -5.48 -0.99
C ILE A 22 11.93 -5.05 -2.25
N ASP A 23 13.07 -5.70 -2.52
CA ASP A 23 13.65 -5.76 -3.84
C ASP A 23 13.07 -6.94 -4.59
N TYR A 24 13.25 -7.02 -5.90
CA TYR A 24 12.76 -8.15 -6.67
C TYR A 24 13.65 -8.47 -7.87
N GLU A 25 13.54 -9.70 -8.34
CA GLU A 25 14.19 -10.20 -9.56
C GLU A 25 13.19 -11.01 -10.39
N PRO A 26 13.28 -11.02 -11.72
CA PRO A 26 12.47 -11.92 -12.54
C PRO A 26 12.68 -13.37 -12.10
N ALA A 27 11.58 -14.10 -11.92
CA ALA A 27 11.68 -15.48 -11.49
C ALA A 27 12.24 -16.36 -12.62
N SER A 28 13.45 -16.86 -12.45
CA SER A 28 14.12 -17.73 -13.45
C SER A 28 13.54 -19.15 -13.53
N LYS A 29 12.69 -19.52 -12.56
CA LYS A 29 12.00 -20.82 -12.46
C LYS A 29 10.63 -20.62 -11.82
N PRO A 30 9.64 -21.52 -12.07
CA PRO A 30 8.38 -21.50 -11.35
C PRO A 30 8.60 -21.50 -9.85
N LEU A 31 7.92 -20.59 -9.13
CA LEU A 31 7.94 -20.55 -7.68
C LEU A 31 7.03 -21.66 -7.13
N PRO A 32 7.36 -22.24 -5.97
CA PRO A 32 6.48 -23.17 -5.28
C PRO A 32 5.12 -22.51 -4.96
N VAL A 33 4.06 -23.32 -4.90
CA VAL A 33 2.76 -22.87 -4.40
C VAL A 33 2.91 -22.36 -2.97
N GLY A 34 2.32 -21.20 -2.69
CA GLY A 34 2.41 -20.52 -1.40
C GLY A 34 3.64 -19.63 -1.22
N ALA A 35 4.63 -19.68 -2.12
CA ALA A 35 5.79 -18.78 -2.02
C ALA A 35 5.40 -17.30 -2.19
N SER A 36 6.13 -16.40 -1.51
CA SER A 36 6.02 -14.98 -1.74
C SER A 36 6.38 -14.61 -3.17
N LYS A 37 5.60 -13.70 -3.79
CA LYS A 37 5.80 -13.22 -5.15
C LYS A 37 5.15 -11.86 -5.37
N LEU A 38 5.66 -11.11 -6.35
CA LEU A 38 4.95 -10.00 -6.99
C LEU A 38 4.51 -10.50 -8.37
N GLY A 39 3.27 -10.19 -8.75
CA GLY A 39 2.72 -10.65 -10.02
C GLY A 39 2.62 -12.18 -10.18
N GLY A 40 2.52 -12.63 -11.42
CA GLY A 40 2.26 -14.03 -11.75
C GLY A 40 0.82 -14.44 -11.46
N LEU A 41 0.63 -15.69 -11.08
CA LEU A 41 -0.67 -16.25 -10.73
C LEU A 41 -0.82 -16.36 -9.21
N PRO A 42 -1.92 -15.92 -8.61
CA PRO A 42 -2.15 -16.08 -7.18
C PRO A 42 -2.31 -17.54 -6.80
N ASP A 43 -1.79 -17.90 -5.62
CA ASP A 43 -2.08 -19.19 -4.99
C ASP A 43 -3.21 -19.00 -3.98
N VAL A 44 -4.32 -19.67 -4.21
CA VAL A 44 -5.60 -19.41 -3.54
C VAL A 44 -6.30 -20.72 -3.16
N PRO A 45 -7.22 -20.71 -2.17
CA PRO A 45 -8.02 -21.87 -1.85
C PRO A 45 -9.04 -22.18 -2.95
N ALA A 46 -9.58 -23.40 -2.95
CA ALA A 46 -10.48 -23.90 -4.01
C ALA A 46 -11.81 -23.13 -4.14
N ASP A 47 -12.25 -22.45 -3.10
CA ASP A 47 -13.46 -21.62 -3.05
C ASP A 47 -13.20 -20.14 -3.36
N PHE A 48 -11.98 -19.80 -3.78
CA PHE A 48 -11.60 -18.44 -4.17
C PHE A 48 -12.48 -17.92 -5.32
N VAL A 49 -12.94 -16.70 -5.16
CA VAL A 49 -13.62 -15.94 -6.22
C VAL A 49 -12.72 -14.76 -6.57
N TRP A 50 -12.39 -14.63 -7.86
CA TRP A 50 -11.52 -13.54 -8.33
C TRP A 50 -12.17 -12.19 -8.04
N PRO A 51 -11.49 -11.27 -7.33
CA PRO A 51 -12.07 -9.99 -6.98
C PRO A 51 -12.26 -9.10 -8.22
N ARG A 52 -13.37 -8.37 -8.21
CA ARG A 52 -13.76 -7.47 -9.29
C ARG A 52 -14.12 -6.10 -8.73
N HIS A 53 -13.96 -5.08 -9.57
CA HIS A 53 -14.33 -3.71 -9.25
C HIS A 53 -15.32 -3.17 -10.29
N ALA A 54 -16.39 -2.54 -9.81
CA ALA A 54 -17.32 -1.81 -10.64
C ALA A 54 -16.94 -0.32 -10.62
N SER A 55 -16.46 0.19 -11.75
CA SER A 55 -16.17 1.60 -11.94
C SER A 55 -17.12 2.25 -12.92
N THR A 56 -17.38 3.54 -12.74
CA THR A 56 -18.24 4.33 -13.64
C THR A 56 -17.34 5.39 -14.31
N ASP A 57 -17.32 5.38 -15.64
CA ASP A 57 -16.58 6.35 -16.41
C ASP A 57 -17.24 7.74 -16.43
N ASP A 58 -16.59 8.72 -17.09
CA ASP A 58 -17.08 10.09 -17.22
C ASP A 58 -18.36 10.20 -18.05
N GLU A 59 -18.69 9.20 -18.86
CA GLU A 59 -19.91 9.11 -19.65
C GLU A 59 -21.08 8.52 -18.84
N GLY A 60 -20.83 8.07 -17.61
CA GLY A 60 -21.78 7.45 -16.70
C GLY A 60 -22.02 5.96 -17.00
N VAL A 61 -21.16 5.31 -17.78
CA VAL A 61 -21.23 3.87 -18.06
C VAL A 61 -20.50 3.11 -16.95
N THR A 62 -21.23 2.25 -16.26
CA THR A 62 -20.62 1.38 -15.25
C THR A 62 -20.16 0.09 -15.90
N SER A 63 -18.89 -0.25 -15.72
CA SER A 63 -18.29 -1.52 -16.11
C SER A 63 -17.72 -2.23 -14.89
N GLU A 64 -17.84 -3.56 -14.86
CA GLU A 64 -17.23 -4.39 -13.85
C GLU A 64 -16.05 -5.14 -14.48
N ARG A 65 -14.85 -5.02 -13.86
CA ARG A 65 -13.64 -5.64 -14.37
C ARG A 65 -12.90 -6.41 -13.28
N PRO A 66 -12.13 -7.46 -13.63
CA PRO A 66 -11.31 -8.17 -12.66
C PRO A 66 -10.15 -7.30 -12.19
N LEU A 67 -9.80 -7.42 -10.91
CA LEU A 67 -8.60 -6.78 -10.39
C LEU A 67 -7.34 -7.52 -10.84
N SER A 68 -6.25 -6.78 -11.06
CA SER A 68 -4.92 -7.35 -11.27
C SER A 68 -4.38 -7.94 -9.98
N PHE A 69 -3.74 -9.10 -10.05
CA PHE A 69 -3.02 -9.67 -8.93
C PHE A 69 -1.65 -8.97 -8.79
N MET A 70 -1.44 -8.31 -7.66
CA MET A 70 -0.26 -7.50 -7.39
C MET A 70 0.84 -8.27 -6.69
N ALA A 71 0.50 -8.95 -5.61
CA ALA A 71 1.48 -9.61 -4.75
C ALA A 71 0.83 -10.68 -3.87
N GLN A 72 1.67 -11.62 -3.43
CA GLN A 72 1.35 -12.60 -2.39
C GLN A 72 2.55 -12.75 -1.47
N PHE A 73 2.29 -12.80 -0.17
CA PHE A 73 3.33 -12.98 0.84
C PHE A 73 3.03 -14.16 1.75
N ASP A 74 4.00 -15.06 1.90
CA ASP A 74 4.02 -16.07 2.97
C ASP A 74 4.42 -15.38 4.28
N LEU A 75 3.48 -15.28 5.19
CA LEU A 75 3.69 -14.60 6.47
C LEU A 75 4.66 -15.35 7.40
N ALA A 76 4.85 -16.65 7.22
CA ALA A 76 5.84 -17.41 7.96
C ALA A 76 7.28 -17.02 7.51
N GLU A 77 7.48 -16.74 6.21
CA GLU A 77 8.75 -16.19 5.70
C GLU A 77 9.04 -14.82 6.30
N LEU A 78 8.01 -13.96 6.42
CA LEU A 78 8.14 -12.61 6.95
C LEU A 78 8.30 -12.57 8.47
N ALA A 79 7.89 -13.60 9.21
CA ALA A 79 7.89 -13.61 10.69
C ALA A 79 9.27 -13.37 11.33
N ALA A 80 10.36 -13.55 10.56
CA ALA A 80 11.73 -13.26 11.02
C ALA A 80 12.04 -11.76 11.13
N PHE A 81 11.25 -10.89 10.50
CA PHE A 81 11.46 -9.45 10.50
C PHE A 81 10.72 -8.78 11.65
N ASP A 82 11.35 -7.78 12.30
CA ASP A 82 10.74 -7.07 13.44
C ASP A 82 9.45 -6.34 13.05
N ALA A 83 9.38 -5.77 11.87
CA ALA A 83 8.17 -5.13 11.34
C ALA A 83 6.99 -6.11 11.28
N ALA A 84 7.23 -7.36 10.90
CA ALA A 84 6.20 -8.38 10.75
C ALA A 84 5.50 -8.79 12.07
N LYS A 85 5.95 -8.30 13.22
CA LYS A 85 5.23 -8.50 14.50
C LYS A 85 3.82 -7.91 14.48
N LEU A 86 3.54 -6.94 13.62
CA LEU A 86 2.22 -6.37 13.40
C LEU A 86 1.32 -7.28 12.54
N LEU A 87 1.90 -8.16 11.71
CA LEU A 87 1.19 -9.05 10.81
C LEU A 87 0.79 -10.37 11.50
N PRO A 88 -0.20 -11.10 10.98
CA PRO A 88 -0.39 -12.49 11.34
C PRO A 88 0.92 -13.27 11.11
N GLN A 89 1.30 -14.14 12.02
CA GLN A 89 2.62 -14.80 12.01
C GLN A 89 2.67 -16.03 11.09
N ALA A 90 1.57 -16.38 10.44
CA ALA A 90 1.45 -17.48 9.49
C ALA A 90 0.24 -17.26 8.57
N GLY A 91 0.17 -18.02 7.49
CA GLY A 91 -0.82 -17.86 6.44
C GLY A 91 -0.27 -16.99 5.30
N HIS A 92 -1.16 -16.53 4.43
CA HIS A 92 -0.79 -15.77 3.25
C HIS A 92 -1.64 -14.51 3.13
N LEU A 93 -1.05 -13.43 2.64
CA LEU A 93 -1.76 -12.23 2.18
C LEU A 93 -1.65 -12.14 0.67
N ALA A 94 -2.77 -11.97 0.00
CA ALA A 94 -2.83 -11.72 -1.45
C ALA A 94 -3.44 -10.34 -1.71
N PHE A 95 -2.79 -9.57 -2.58
CA PHE A 95 -3.09 -8.17 -2.89
C PHE A 95 -3.56 -8.04 -4.33
N PHE A 96 -4.63 -7.30 -4.53
CA PHE A 96 -5.23 -7.05 -5.84
C PHE A 96 -5.56 -5.57 -5.98
N TYR A 97 -5.45 -5.04 -7.21
CA TYR A 97 -5.76 -3.65 -7.54
C TYR A 97 -6.31 -3.53 -8.97
N ASP A 98 -7.17 -2.53 -9.20
CA ASP A 98 -7.68 -2.18 -10.54
C ASP A 98 -6.62 -1.39 -11.31
N CYS A 99 -5.70 -2.10 -11.97
CA CYS A 99 -4.63 -1.50 -12.76
C CYS A 99 -5.12 -0.84 -14.05
N ASP A 100 -6.30 -1.18 -14.54
CA ASP A 100 -6.88 -0.58 -15.76
C ASP A 100 -7.45 0.83 -15.45
N ALA A 101 -8.29 0.96 -14.43
CA ALA A 101 -8.87 2.26 -14.07
C ALA A 101 -7.94 3.13 -13.21
N GLN A 102 -7.02 2.53 -12.50
CA GLN A 102 -6.11 3.17 -11.54
C GLN A 102 -6.80 4.21 -10.64
N PRO A 103 -7.82 3.82 -9.84
CA PRO A 103 -8.49 4.75 -8.94
C PRO A 103 -7.53 5.33 -7.91
N TRP A 104 -7.70 6.63 -7.63
CA TRP A 104 -6.79 7.38 -6.76
C TRP A 104 -7.07 7.21 -5.26
N GLY A 105 -8.29 6.74 -4.91
CA GLY A 105 -8.71 6.58 -3.53
C GLY A 105 -9.29 7.83 -2.88
N PHE A 106 -9.54 8.91 -3.62
CA PHE A 106 -10.14 10.15 -3.11
C PHE A 106 -11.68 10.11 -3.10
N ASP A 107 -12.27 9.21 -3.88
CA ASP A 107 -13.72 9.03 -3.95
C ASP A 107 -14.14 7.80 -3.13
N PRO A 108 -15.13 7.89 -2.24
CA PRO A 108 -15.72 6.71 -1.60
C PRO A 108 -16.22 5.63 -2.57
N LYS A 109 -16.48 6.00 -3.83
CA LYS A 109 -16.85 5.06 -4.92
C LYS A 109 -15.69 4.15 -5.33
N ASP A 110 -14.45 4.53 -5.03
CA ASP A 110 -13.27 3.71 -5.29
C ASP A 110 -13.21 2.47 -4.38
N ARG A 111 -14.13 2.38 -3.40
CA ARG A 111 -14.23 1.21 -2.53
C ARG A 111 -14.36 -0.06 -3.34
N GLY A 112 -13.42 -0.96 -3.14
CA GLY A 112 -13.34 -2.22 -3.86
C GLY A 112 -12.38 -2.21 -5.05
N CYS A 113 -11.78 -1.06 -5.40
CA CYS A 113 -10.71 -0.99 -6.40
C CYS A 113 -9.45 -1.76 -6.01
N ALA A 114 -9.32 -2.06 -4.73
CA ALA A 114 -8.27 -2.91 -4.19
C ALA A 114 -8.85 -3.92 -3.19
N ARG A 115 -8.19 -5.07 -3.07
CA ARG A 115 -8.53 -6.13 -2.12
C ARG A 115 -7.27 -6.70 -1.50
N VAL A 116 -7.36 -7.01 -0.21
CA VAL A 116 -6.37 -7.84 0.48
C VAL A 116 -7.09 -9.05 1.03
N LEU A 117 -6.61 -10.23 0.69
CA LEU A 117 -7.19 -11.49 1.14
C LEU A 117 -6.20 -12.19 2.06
N TYR A 118 -6.69 -12.67 3.20
CA TYR A 118 -5.92 -13.47 4.13
C TYR A 118 -6.34 -14.94 4.02
N PHE A 119 -5.37 -15.81 3.75
CA PHE A 119 -5.56 -17.26 3.76
C PHE A 119 -4.84 -17.83 4.97
N PRO A 120 -5.54 -18.55 5.87
CA PRO A 120 -4.92 -19.12 7.05
C PRO A 120 -3.92 -20.24 6.69
N PRO A 121 -2.98 -20.58 7.58
CA PRO A 121 -1.89 -21.50 7.26
C PRO A 121 -2.35 -22.94 6.93
N GLU A 122 -3.56 -23.32 7.34
CA GLU A 122 -4.19 -24.59 7.01
C GLU A 122 -4.88 -24.62 5.64
N ALA A 123 -4.98 -23.49 4.94
CA ALA A 123 -5.61 -23.43 3.63
C ALA A 123 -4.79 -24.21 2.59
N GLU A 124 -5.44 -25.12 1.87
CA GLU A 124 -4.85 -25.80 0.72
C GLU A 124 -4.88 -24.86 -0.47
N LEU A 125 -3.71 -24.38 -0.89
CA LEU A 125 -3.57 -23.42 -1.97
C LEU A 125 -3.26 -24.10 -3.30
N SER A 126 -3.77 -23.53 -4.38
CA SER A 126 -3.42 -23.88 -5.76
C SER A 126 -3.42 -22.62 -6.64
N GLN A 127 -2.67 -22.63 -7.74
CA GLN A 127 -2.66 -21.51 -8.66
C GLN A 127 -4.02 -21.33 -9.32
N ALA A 128 -4.53 -20.08 -9.32
CA ALA A 128 -5.71 -19.68 -10.07
C ALA A 128 -5.31 -19.04 -11.39
N ALA A 129 -5.95 -19.47 -12.49
CA ALA A 129 -5.82 -18.76 -13.75
C ALA A 129 -6.58 -17.42 -13.69
N PRO A 130 -6.10 -16.36 -14.38
CA PRO A 130 -6.79 -15.11 -14.45
C PRO A 130 -8.12 -15.28 -15.21
N PRO A 131 -9.13 -14.43 -14.94
CA PRO A 131 -10.34 -14.39 -15.76
C PRO A 131 -10.03 -14.06 -17.22
N GLU A 132 -10.81 -14.59 -18.16
CA GLU A 132 -10.60 -14.36 -19.62
C GLU A 132 -10.70 -12.87 -20.02
N ASP A 133 -11.39 -12.06 -19.21
CA ASP A 133 -11.56 -10.62 -19.41
C ASP A 133 -10.56 -9.75 -18.62
N LEU A 134 -9.52 -10.35 -18.03
CA LEU A 134 -8.37 -9.59 -17.51
C LEU A 134 -7.36 -9.41 -18.65
N ASP A 135 -7.15 -8.15 -19.05
CA ASP A 135 -6.21 -7.80 -20.11
C ASP A 135 -4.77 -8.24 -19.76
N ASP A 136 -4.06 -8.73 -20.77
CA ASP A 136 -2.67 -9.20 -20.61
C ASP A 136 -1.72 -8.07 -20.18
N ASP A 137 -2.01 -6.81 -20.56
CA ASP A 137 -1.22 -5.65 -20.15
C ASP A 137 -1.26 -5.41 -18.62
N PHE A 138 -2.30 -5.89 -17.95
CA PHE A 138 -2.47 -5.79 -16.49
C PHE A 138 -2.11 -7.09 -15.74
N GLN A 139 -1.48 -8.04 -16.43
CA GLN A 139 -0.96 -9.28 -15.85
C GLN A 139 0.54 -9.14 -15.60
N ILE A 140 0.92 -8.74 -14.38
CA ILE A 140 2.33 -8.56 -14.01
C ILE A 140 3.06 -9.91 -14.12
N PRO A 141 4.23 -9.98 -14.79
CA PRO A 141 5.04 -11.20 -14.82
C PRO A 141 5.49 -11.57 -13.40
N VAL A 142 5.75 -12.85 -13.17
CA VAL A 142 6.16 -13.31 -11.84
C VAL A 142 7.55 -12.79 -11.48
N LEU A 143 7.61 -12.04 -10.38
CA LEU A 143 8.82 -11.50 -9.79
C LEU A 143 9.04 -12.16 -8.42
N LYS A 144 10.26 -12.58 -8.15
CA LYS A 144 10.67 -13.15 -6.88
C LYS A 144 11.13 -12.03 -5.94
N PRO A 145 10.47 -11.80 -4.81
CA PRO A 145 10.89 -10.78 -3.87
C PRO A 145 12.17 -11.19 -3.13
N VAL A 146 12.93 -10.17 -2.74
CA VAL A 146 14.10 -10.27 -1.87
C VAL A 146 13.86 -9.32 -0.69
N PHE A 147 13.61 -9.89 0.48
CA PHE A 147 13.27 -9.13 1.68
C PHE A 147 14.50 -8.73 2.46
N SER A 148 14.49 -7.51 2.99
CA SER A 148 15.49 -7.04 3.94
C SER A 148 14.86 -6.21 5.06
N SER A 149 15.49 -6.25 6.26
CA SER A 149 15.08 -5.37 7.36
C SER A 149 15.57 -3.95 7.07
N ALA A 150 14.67 -2.99 7.16
CA ALA A 150 14.98 -1.59 7.06
C ALA A 150 14.22 -0.78 8.14
N VAL A 151 14.54 0.49 8.23
CA VAL A 151 13.89 1.45 9.10
C VAL A 151 13.48 2.64 8.26
N SER A 152 12.21 3.01 8.34
CA SER A 152 11.69 4.22 7.71
C SER A 152 11.51 5.34 8.72
N ARG A 153 11.64 6.55 8.22
CA ARG A 153 11.44 7.79 8.97
C ARG A 153 10.20 8.52 8.48
N PRO A 154 9.51 9.25 9.37
CA PRO A 154 8.39 10.07 8.92
C PRO A 154 8.88 11.16 7.97
N SER A 155 8.06 11.48 6.96
CA SER A 155 8.30 12.65 6.10
C SER A 155 8.22 13.94 6.90
N ARG A 156 8.81 15.02 6.34
CA ARG A 156 8.74 16.38 6.88
C ARG A 156 7.30 16.83 7.19
N GLU A 157 6.32 16.37 6.44
CA GLU A 157 4.91 16.73 6.61
C GLU A 157 4.29 16.25 7.92
N TYR A 158 4.91 15.28 8.60
CA TYR A 158 4.49 14.85 9.94
C TYR A 158 5.06 15.70 11.08
N LEU A 159 5.89 16.70 10.77
CA LEU A 159 6.33 17.67 11.78
C LEU A 159 5.17 18.58 12.15
N LEU A 160 4.78 18.55 13.42
CA LEU A 160 3.64 19.29 13.93
C LEU A 160 3.97 20.74 14.35
N ASP A 161 5.25 21.06 14.53
CA ASP A 161 5.69 22.40 14.95
C ASP A 161 6.12 23.21 13.71
N GLU A 162 5.25 24.16 13.30
CA GLU A 162 5.53 25.12 12.23
C GLU A 162 6.64 26.13 12.58
N ASP A 163 7.10 26.15 13.86
CA ASP A 163 8.08 27.11 14.38
C ASP A 163 9.55 26.71 14.09
N ASP A 164 9.80 25.48 13.62
CA ASP A 164 11.15 25.06 13.25
C ASP A 164 11.47 25.51 11.81
N GLU A 165 12.32 26.55 11.68
CA GLU A 165 12.88 26.92 10.37
C GLU A 165 13.80 25.78 9.89
N ILE A 166 13.25 24.88 9.07
CA ILE A 166 13.99 23.85 8.36
C ILE A 166 14.32 24.42 6.97
N ASP A 167 15.59 24.82 6.79
CA ASP A 167 16.08 25.26 5.50
C ASP A 167 16.29 24.07 4.53
N ASP A 168 16.48 24.36 3.25
CA ASP A 168 16.60 23.34 2.22
C ASP A 168 17.81 22.42 2.42
N ASP A 169 18.92 22.95 2.97
CA ASP A 169 20.13 22.16 3.24
C ASP A 169 19.86 21.14 4.36
N LEU A 170 19.17 21.56 5.41
CA LEU A 170 18.78 20.70 6.53
C LEU A 170 17.73 19.67 6.09
N ALA A 171 16.77 20.09 5.25
CA ALA A 171 15.79 19.18 4.68
C ALA A 171 16.46 18.10 3.81
N ALA A 172 17.36 18.46 2.94
CA ALA A 172 18.10 17.51 2.09
C ALA A 172 18.99 16.53 2.89
N GLU A 173 19.49 16.95 4.06
CA GLU A 173 20.26 16.06 4.95
C GLU A 173 19.40 14.94 5.53
N PHE A 174 18.16 15.26 5.96
CA PHE A 174 17.31 14.31 6.68
C PHE A 174 16.30 13.59 5.79
N TRP A 175 15.91 14.19 4.67
CA TRP A 175 15.00 13.64 3.67
C TRP A 175 15.62 13.74 2.28
N PRO A 176 16.63 12.90 1.98
CA PRO A 176 17.17 12.83 0.62
C PRO A 176 16.05 12.43 -0.36
N GLU A 177 16.17 12.85 -1.61
CA GLU A 177 15.25 12.46 -2.68
C GLU A 177 15.16 10.94 -2.76
N ASP A 178 13.96 10.42 -2.61
CA ASP A 178 13.70 8.99 -2.68
C ASP A 178 13.67 8.49 -4.13
N THR A 179 13.97 7.22 -4.30
CA THR A 179 13.84 6.57 -5.59
C THR A 179 12.39 6.15 -5.82
N PRO A 180 11.82 6.35 -7.03
CA PRO A 180 10.41 6.10 -7.31
C PRO A 180 9.99 4.62 -7.24
N ASP A 181 10.93 3.69 -7.18
CA ASP A 181 10.66 2.25 -7.35
C ASP A 181 10.64 1.45 -6.04
N ARG A 182 10.46 2.12 -4.89
CA ARG A 182 10.48 1.42 -3.60
C ARG A 182 9.22 0.61 -3.37
N CYS A 183 9.42 -0.69 -3.11
CA CYS A 183 8.38 -1.58 -2.61
C CYS A 183 8.68 -1.93 -1.15
N LYS A 184 7.66 -1.95 -0.29
CA LYS A 184 7.83 -2.28 1.13
C LYS A 184 6.55 -2.70 1.82
N LEU A 185 6.68 -3.44 2.89
CA LEU A 185 5.62 -3.72 3.85
C LEU A 185 5.84 -2.90 5.12
N LEU A 186 4.77 -2.28 5.60
CA LEU A 186 4.75 -1.51 6.85
C LEU A 186 5.68 -0.28 6.84
N GLY A 187 5.99 0.26 8.01
CA GLY A 187 6.79 1.47 8.14
C GLY A 187 6.02 2.76 7.84
N TRP A 188 6.75 3.81 7.48
CA TRP A 188 6.22 5.06 6.97
C TRP A 188 6.14 5.03 5.44
N PRO A 189 5.11 5.64 4.82
CA PRO A 189 5.02 5.72 3.36
C PRO A 189 6.11 6.64 2.78
N ASP A 190 6.56 6.34 1.56
CA ASP A 190 7.35 7.26 0.74
C ASP A 190 6.36 8.14 -0.05
N MET A 191 5.90 9.21 0.59
CA MET A 191 4.86 10.07 0.05
C MET A 191 5.36 10.91 -1.12
N LEU A 192 4.53 11.06 -2.15
CA LEU A 192 4.79 11.92 -3.30
C LEU A 192 3.97 13.22 -3.28
N GLN A 193 2.73 13.15 -2.77
CA GLN A 193 1.77 14.27 -2.81
C GLN A 193 1.27 14.67 -1.42
N GLY A 194 1.74 14.03 -0.34
CA GLY A 194 1.37 14.36 1.02
C GLY A 194 0.86 13.20 1.87
N ALA A 195 0.49 13.50 3.11
CA ALA A 195 0.03 12.52 4.10
C ALA A 195 -1.34 11.96 3.70
N MET A 196 -1.47 10.63 3.71
CA MET A 196 -2.62 9.90 3.18
C MET A 196 -3.63 9.44 4.23
N GLU A 197 -3.29 9.48 5.53
CA GLU A 197 -4.18 9.00 6.60
C GLU A 197 -5.49 9.79 6.63
N GLY A 198 -5.43 11.10 6.32
CA GLY A 198 -6.60 11.95 6.22
C GLY A 198 -7.54 11.51 5.10
N GLU A 199 -7.01 11.18 3.94
CA GLU A 199 -7.75 10.68 2.78
C GLU A 199 -8.37 9.31 3.07
N CYS A 200 -7.60 8.41 3.67
CA CYS A 200 -8.11 7.11 4.12
C CYS A 200 -9.26 7.25 5.12
N GLN A 201 -9.17 8.21 6.05
CA GLN A 201 -10.22 8.47 7.02
C GLN A 201 -11.45 9.09 6.37
N LEU A 202 -11.29 10.10 5.49
CA LEU A 202 -12.39 10.77 4.82
C LEU A 202 -13.09 9.82 3.84
N ALA A 203 -12.39 9.36 2.82
CA ALA A 203 -13.00 8.54 1.76
C ALA A 203 -13.29 7.11 2.25
N GLY A 204 -12.29 6.47 2.88
CA GLY A 204 -12.38 5.08 3.29
C GLY A 204 -13.32 4.83 4.45
N ALA A 205 -13.23 5.59 5.54
CA ALA A 205 -14.03 5.34 6.73
C ALA A 205 -15.32 6.16 6.79
N MET A 206 -15.27 7.44 6.37
CA MET A 206 -16.39 8.37 6.55
C MET A 206 -17.27 8.52 5.30
N GLY A 207 -16.84 7.99 4.14
CA GLY A 207 -17.59 8.09 2.89
C GLY A 207 -17.67 9.52 2.35
N VAL A 208 -16.64 10.35 2.61
CA VAL A 208 -16.56 11.73 2.20
C VAL A 208 -15.54 11.87 1.06
N TYR A 209 -15.97 12.40 -0.09
CA TYR A 209 -15.07 12.70 -1.20
C TYR A 209 -14.03 13.75 -0.79
N CYS A 210 -12.75 13.47 -0.99
CA CYS A 210 -11.64 14.32 -0.55
C CYS A 210 -10.68 14.78 -1.68
N GLY A 211 -11.00 14.56 -2.93
CA GLY A 211 -10.24 15.09 -4.08
C GLY A 211 -10.25 16.61 -4.21
N ARG A 212 -10.80 17.33 -3.23
CA ARG A 212 -10.76 18.79 -3.06
C ARG A 212 -10.91 19.13 -1.58
N ALA A 213 -10.67 20.40 -1.24
CA ALA A 213 -10.90 20.88 0.14
C ALA A 213 -12.33 20.57 0.60
N VAL A 214 -12.45 20.05 1.81
CA VAL A 214 -13.72 19.60 2.42
C VAL A 214 -14.03 20.44 3.66
N ASP A 215 -15.22 21.02 3.69
CA ASP A 215 -15.75 21.65 4.91
C ASP A 215 -16.49 20.61 5.74
N LEU A 216 -15.88 20.18 6.83
CA LEU A 216 -16.45 19.20 7.75
C LEU A 216 -17.39 19.90 8.76
N THR A 217 -18.50 19.26 9.07
CA THR A 217 -19.30 19.64 10.23
C THR A 217 -18.55 19.31 11.53
N ALA A 218 -18.93 19.91 12.65
CA ALA A 218 -18.30 19.64 13.95
C ALA A 218 -18.35 18.15 14.36
N ASP A 219 -19.39 17.42 13.96
CA ASP A 219 -19.51 15.98 14.20
C ASP A 219 -18.57 15.18 13.32
N GLN A 220 -18.45 15.54 12.04
CA GLN A 220 -17.50 14.93 11.12
C GLN A 220 -16.07 15.22 11.52
N GLU A 221 -15.75 16.45 11.94
CA GLU A 221 -14.42 16.80 12.45
C GLU A 221 -14.03 15.92 13.66
N ARG A 222 -14.95 15.72 14.61
CA ARG A 222 -14.69 14.82 15.73
C ARG A 222 -14.47 13.37 15.30
N ALA A 223 -15.24 12.88 14.33
CA ALA A 223 -15.09 11.53 13.78
C ALA A 223 -13.76 11.39 13.00
N PHE A 224 -13.36 12.42 12.27
CA PHE A 224 -12.08 12.48 11.58
C PHE A 224 -10.92 12.38 12.55
N GLN A 225 -10.86 13.27 13.53
CA GLN A 225 -9.80 13.32 14.55
C GLN A 225 -9.73 12.03 15.39
N ALA A 226 -10.86 11.37 15.61
CA ALA A 226 -10.90 10.12 16.37
C ALA A 226 -10.32 8.92 15.61
N GLY A 227 -10.29 8.95 14.27
CA GLY A 227 -9.92 7.79 13.45
C GLY A 227 -8.68 7.98 12.57
N VAL A 228 -8.26 9.21 12.27
CA VAL A 228 -7.17 9.48 11.33
C VAL A 228 -5.84 8.83 11.78
N GLY A 229 -5.56 8.79 13.06
CA GLY A 229 -4.34 8.19 13.63
C GLY A 229 -4.35 6.66 13.69
N ASP A 230 -5.45 6.00 13.30
CA ASP A 230 -5.57 4.54 13.31
C ASP A 230 -5.02 3.88 12.04
N TRP A 231 -4.87 4.64 10.97
CA TRP A 231 -4.39 4.12 9.69
C TRP A 231 -2.89 3.86 9.71
N ILE A 232 -2.49 2.73 9.17
CA ILE A 232 -1.09 2.34 8.98
C ILE A 232 -0.90 1.79 7.57
N LEU A 233 0.28 2.03 7.02
CA LEU A 233 0.69 1.44 5.76
C LEU A 233 0.79 -0.09 5.91
N LEU A 234 0.16 -0.85 5.02
CA LEU A 234 0.28 -2.30 4.95
C LEU A 234 1.27 -2.71 3.86
N LEU A 235 1.11 -2.16 2.65
CA LEU A 235 1.98 -2.41 1.50
C LEU A 235 2.10 -1.15 0.66
N GLN A 236 3.30 -0.82 0.22
CA GLN A 236 3.60 0.14 -0.83
C GLN A 236 4.23 -0.59 -2.00
N LEU A 237 3.75 -0.29 -3.21
CA LEU A 237 4.38 -0.73 -4.45
C LEU A 237 4.67 0.49 -5.32
N GLY A 238 5.92 0.66 -5.74
CA GLY A 238 6.32 1.56 -6.81
C GLY A 238 6.17 0.88 -8.17
N THR A 239 6.71 1.50 -9.22
CA THR A 239 6.75 0.91 -10.57
C THR A 239 7.39 -0.48 -10.52
N LEU A 240 6.73 -1.46 -11.12
CA LEU A 240 7.26 -2.81 -11.27
C LEU A 240 7.79 -2.97 -12.69
N GLU A 241 9.11 -3.10 -12.82
CA GLU A 241 9.79 -3.11 -14.10
C GLU A 241 10.65 -4.36 -14.29
N THR A 242 10.66 -4.86 -15.54
CA THR A 242 11.61 -5.87 -16.03
C THR A 242 12.15 -5.41 -17.38
N SER A 243 13.01 -6.22 -18.05
CA SER A 243 13.48 -5.91 -19.41
C SER A 243 12.36 -5.79 -20.44
N ASP A 244 11.21 -6.41 -20.20
CA ASP A 244 10.16 -6.62 -21.20
C ASP A 244 8.75 -6.22 -20.69
N TYR A 245 8.65 -5.69 -19.49
CA TYR A 245 7.38 -5.33 -18.85
C TYR A 245 7.56 -4.17 -17.88
N GLU A 246 6.61 -3.26 -17.89
CA GLU A 246 6.53 -2.14 -16.94
C GLU A 246 5.07 -1.98 -16.45
N MET A 247 4.87 -1.93 -15.14
CA MET A 247 3.62 -1.50 -14.53
C MET A 247 3.89 -0.23 -13.75
N MET A 248 3.48 0.89 -14.31
CA MET A 248 3.58 2.22 -13.72
C MET A 248 2.23 2.63 -13.12
N PHE A 249 2.25 3.30 -11.98
CA PHE A 249 1.06 3.83 -11.33
C PHE A 249 1.00 5.35 -11.52
N GLY A 250 0.06 5.85 -12.35
CA GLY A 250 0.08 7.24 -12.76
C GLY A 250 1.39 7.60 -13.47
N ASP A 251 1.97 8.76 -13.13
CA ASP A 251 3.28 9.19 -13.64
C ASP A 251 4.36 8.93 -12.57
N CYS A 252 5.10 7.84 -12.73
CA CYS A 252 6.15 7.38 -11.79
C CYS A 252 5.68 7.32 -10.32
N GLY A 253 4.47 6.85 -10.11
CA GLY A 253 3.83 6.87 -8.80
C GLY A 253 3.91 5.57 -8.03
N HIS A 254 3.25 5.61 -6.87
CA HIS A 254 3.11 4.47 -5.96
C HIS A 254 1.65 4.21 -5.65
N ILE A 255 1.33 2.96 -5.36
CA ILE A 255 0.08 2.55 -4.72
C ILE A 255 0.34 2.14 -3.27
N PHE A 256 -0.54 2.58 -2.39
CA PHE A 256 -0.43 2.40 -0.95
C PHE A 256 -1.68 1.70 -0.43
N PHE A 257 -1.50 0.48 0.07
CA PHE A 257 -2.56 -0.25 0.77
C PHE A 257 -2.52 0.12 2.24
N TRP A 258 -3.62 0.70 2.73
CA TRP A 258 -3.79 1.14 4.10
C TRP A 258 -4.77 0.26 4.86
N ILE A 259 -4.51 0.06 6.15
CA ILE A 259 -5.39 -0.69 7.04
C ILE A 259 -5.43 -0.01 8.41
N ARG A 260 -6.56 -0.09 9.11
CA ARG A 260 -6.62 0.36 10.49
C ARG A 260 -5.93 -0.64 11.42
N LYS A 261 -5.24 -0.14 12.44
CA LYS A 261 -4.50 -0.96 13.43
C LYS A 261 -5.37 -2.05 14.06
N GLN A 262 -6.62 -1.71 14.43
CA GLN A 262 -7.57 -2.65 15.00
C GLN A 262 -7.99 -3.73 14.01
N ASP A 263 -8.22 -3.38 12.73
CA ASP A 263 -8.63 -4.34 11.72
C ASP A 263 -7.50 -5.32 11.40
N LEU A 264 -6.25 -4.84 11.35
CA LEU A 264 -5.07 -5.69 11.21
C LEU A 264 -4.93 -6.65 12.40
N ALA A 265 -5.09 -6.15 13.64
CA ALA A 265 -5.01 -6.98 14.85
C ALA A 265 -6.11 -8.06 14.89
N GLU A 266 -7.28 -7.77 14.34
CA GLU A 266 -8.41 -8.70 14.22
C GLU A 266 -8.39 -9.53 12.94
N ARG A 267 -7.37 -9.36 12.07
CA ARG A 267 -7.24 -10.00 10.75
C ARG A 267 -8.40 -9.71 9.81
N LYS A 268 -8.96 -8.51 9.91
CA LYS A 268 -10.04 -8.01 9.06
C LYS A 268 -9.45 -7.21 7.92
N PHE A 269 -9.25 -7.87 6.77
CA PHE A 269 -8.67 -7.24 5.59
C PHE A 269 -9.71 -6.69 4.61
N ASP A 270 -11.01 -6.81 4.91
CA ASP A 270 -12.09 -6.35 4.03
C ASP A 270 -12.21 -4.82 3.98
N ASP A 271 -11.76 -4.13 5.03
CA ASP A 271 -11.86 -2.67 5.19
C ASP A 271 -10.53 -1.94 4.96
N ILE A 272 -9.69 -2.47 4.07
CA ILE A 272 -8.49 -1.76 3.60
C ILE A 272 -8.90 -0.55 2.76
N TRP A 273 -8.02 0.43 2.65
CA TRP A 273 -8.15 1.51 1.70
C TRP A 273 -6.91 1.60 0.82
N LEU A 274 -7.08 2.06 -0.40
CA LEU A 274 -5.99 2.26 -1.32
C LEU A 274 -5.89 3.73 -1.68
N ILE A 275 -4.66 4.26 -1.70
CA ILE A 275 -4.32 5.57 -2.25
C ILE A 275 -3.27 5.37 -3.34
N LEU A 276 -3.43 6.06 -4.46
CA LEU A 276 -2.43 6.24 -5.49
C LEU A 276 -1.89 7.66 -5.39
N GLN A 277 -0.57 7.81 -5.39
CA GLN A 277 0.11 9.10 -5.55
C GLN A 277 1.14 9.00 -6.68
N CYS A 278 1.27 10.05 -7.48
CA CYS A 278 2.26 10.14 -8.56
C CYS A 278 2.80 11.57 -8.69
N PHE A 279 3.75 11.79 -9.58
CA PHE A 279 4.33 13.11 -9.87
C PHE A 279 3.44 13.98 -10.75
#